data_6ce9afdbb8a2f004aa21c365d1798d05
#
_entry.id   6ce9afdbb8a2f004aa21c365d1798d05
#
_cell.length_a   1.000
_cell.length_b   1.000
_cell.length_c   1.000
_cell.angle_alpha   90.00
_cell.angle_beta   90.00
_cell.angle_gamma   90.00
#
_symmetry.space_group_name_H-M   'P 1'
#
loop_
_entity.id
_entity.type
_entity.pdbx_description
1 polymer ?
#
loop_
_entity_poly.entity_id
_entity_poly.type
_entity_poly.pdbx_seq_one_letter_code
_entity_poly.pdbx_strand_id
1 'polypeptide(L)' 'MIILIPAYKPDESLVRLAQQITELDAHAEILVVDDGSGSTYVPIFTELAIRGVTIIAHPANRGKGAALRTGLAWAR' A
#
# COMPACT_ATOMS: atom_id res chain seq x y z
N MET A 1 -13.22 8.46 -0.83
CA MET A 1 -13.00 7.14 -1.47
C MET A 1 -11.68 6.57 -0.96
N ILE A 2 -11.69 5.32 -0.60
CA ILE A 2 -10.48 4.61 -0.15
C ILE A 2 -10.08 3.64 -1.26
N ILE A 3 -8.81 3.71 -1.67
CA ILE A 3 -8.25 2.79 -2.66
C ILE A 3 -7.33 1.83 -1.94
N LEU A 4 -7.67 0.56 -1.95
CA LEU A 4 -6.93 -0.50 -1.28
C LEU A 4 -6.03 -1.22 -2.28
N ILE A 5 -4.73 -1.24 -1.99
CA ILE A 5 -3.73 -1.88 -2.84
C ILE A 5 -2.95 -2.90 -2.03
N PRO A 6 -3.11 -4.21 -2.29
CA PRO A 6 -2.21 -5.20 -1.72
C PRO A 6 -0.88 -5.18 -2.45
N ALA A 7 0.22 -5.28 -1.73
CA ALA A 7 1.55 -5.22 -2.31
C ALA A 7 2.46 -6.28 -1.71
N TYR A 8 3.22 -6.94 -2.57
CA TYR A 8 4.25 -7.89 -2.17
C TYR A 8 5.47 -7.72 -3.08
N LYS A 9 6.60 -7.37 -2.48
CA LYS A 9 7.85 -7.10 -3.19
C LYS A 9 7.64 -6.14 -4.37
N PRO A 10 7.08 -4.96 -4.11
CA PRO A 10 6.78 -4.00 -5.18
C PRO A 10 8.04 -3.37 -5.74
N ASP A 11 7.88 -2.75 -6.90
CA ASP A 11 8.92 -1.90 -7.47
C ASP A 11 8.44 -0.43 -7.53
N GLU A 12 9.21 0.41 -8.22
CA GLU A 12 8.90 1.84 -8.35
C GLU A 12 7.56 2.12 -9.03
N SER A 13 6.99 1.14 -9.74
CA SER A 13 5.69 1.32 -10.36
C SER A 13 4.58 1.54 -9.35
N LEU A 14 4.72 1.02 -8.13
CA LEU A 14 3.76 1.27 -7.06
C LEU A 14 3.75 2.74 -6.65
N VAL A 15 4.93 3.36 -6.56
CA VAL A 15 5.05 4.80 -6.24
C VAL A 15 4.41 5.63 -7.35
N ARG A 16 4.69 5.29 -8.61
CA ARG A 16 4.08 5.99 -9.75
C ARG A 16 2.57 5.85 -9.77
N LEU A 17 2.05 4.66 -9.47
CA LEU A 17 0.61 4.44 -9.39
C LEU A 17 -0.04 5.32 -8.32
N ALA A 18 0.54 5.39 -7.13
CA ALA A 18 0.04 6.23 -6.06
C ALA A 18 0.04 7.71 -6.47
N GLN A 19 1.09 8.15 -7.14
CA GLN A 19 1.21 9.50 -7.65
C GLN A 19 0.12 9.80 -8.68
N GLN A 20 -0.12 8.90 -9.62
CA GLN A 20 -1.16 9.05 -10.63
C GLN A 20 -2.56 9.11 -10.01
N ILE A 21 -2.83 8.29 -9.02
CA ILE A 21 -4.11 8.32 -8.30
C ILE A 21 -4.32 9.68 -7.64
N THR A 22 -3.30 10.20 -6.97
CA THR A 22 -3.36 11.50 -6.29
C THR A 22 -3.58 12.64 -7.28
N GLU A 23 -2.98 12.55 -8.47
CA GLU A 23 -3.18 13.54 -9.53
C GLU A 23 -4.60 13.53 -10.08
N LEU A 24 -5.22 12.35 -10.17
CA LEU A 24 -6.60 12.21 -10.64
C LEU A 24 -7.62 12.61 -9.60
N ASP A 25 -7.36 12.34 -8.34
CA ASP A 25 -8.25 12.67 -7.23
C ASP A 25 -7.43 12.95 -5.96
N ALA A 26 -7.22 14.22 -5.67
CA ALA A 26 -6.45 14.66 -4.50
C ALA A 26 -7.10 14.27 -3.17
N HIS A 27 -8.38 13.92 -3.17
CA HIS A 27 -9.12 13.52 -1.96
C HIS A 27 -9.16 12.00 -1.76
N ALA A 28 -8.64 11.22 -2.70
CA ALA A 28 -8.58 9.77 -2.56
C ALA A 28 -7.62 9.40 -1.42
N GLU A 29 -8.08 8.52 -0.54
CA GLU A 29 -7.20 7.90 0.46
C GLU A 29 -6.64 6.61 -0.11
N ILE A 30 -5.33 6.46 -0.08
CA ILE A 30 -4.67 5.25 -0.56
C ILE A 30 -4.20 4.45 0.65
N LEU A 31 -4.64 3.21 0.73
CA LEU A 31 -4.22 2.25 1.72
C LEU A 31 -3.45 1.12 1.03
N VAL A 32 -2.18 0.96 1.38
CA VAL A 32 -1.35 -0.13 0.88
C VAL A 32 -1.15 -1.14 2.01
N VAL A 33 -1.45 -2.39 1.74
CA VAL A 33 -1.15 -3.49 2.66
C VAL A 33 0.10 -4.19 2.16
N ASP A 34 1.20 -4.03 2.89
CA ASP A 34 2.47 -4.70 2.62
C ASP A 34 2.38 -6.12 3.17
N ASP A 35 2.30 -7.09 2.29
CA ASP A 35 2.13 -8.50 2.65
C ASP A 35 3.47 -9.19 2.91
N GLY A 36 4.26 -8.62 3.81
CA GLY A 36 5.51 -9.25 4.24
C GLY A 36 6.62 -9.17 3.20
N SER A 37 6.79 -8.03 2.53
CA SER A 37 7.82 -7.85 1.49
C SER A 37 9.24 -7.96 2.03
N GLY A 38 9.46 -7.56 3.28
CA GLY A 38 10.78 -7.60 3.90
C GLY A 38 11.55 -6.29 3.81
N SER A 39 12.71 -6.27 4.47
CA SER A 39 13.48 -5.05 4.69
C SER A 39 14.02 -4.40 3.42
N THR A 40 14.27 -5.18 2.38
CA THR A 40 14.74 -4.66 1.09
C THR A 40 13.78 -3.64 0.49
N TYR A 41 12.49 -3.78 0.78
CA TYR A 41 11.44 -2.94 0.20
C TYR A 41 11.03 -1.76 1.08
N VAL A 42 11.64 -1.61 2.26
CA VAL A 42 11.35 -0.48 3.17
C VAL A 42 11.45 0.88 2.46
N PRO A 43 12.45 1.16 1.62
CA PRO A 43 12.53 2.46 0.95
C PRO A 43 11.31 2.81 0.11
N ILE A 44 10.72 1.84 -0.59
CA ILE A 44 9.52 2.06 -1.40
C ILE A 44 8.34 2.42 -0.51
N PHE A 45 8.12 1.67 0.57
CA PHE A 45 7.01 1.94 1.49
C PHE A 45 7.21 3.25 2.26
N THR A 46 8.45 3.60 2.59
CA THR A 46 8.77 4.88 3.22
C THR A 46 8.41 6.05 2.29
N GLU A 47 8.75 5.95 1.02
CA GLU A 47 8.39 6.99 0.05
C GLU A 47 6.88 7.13 -0.10
N LEU A 48 6.15 6.02 -0.14
CA LEU A 48 4.69 6.05 -0.16
C LEU A 48 4.12 6.75 1.07
N ALA A 49 4.64 6.45 2.25
CA ALA A 49 4.19 7.07 3.50
C ALA A 49 4.46 8.58 3.51
N ILE A 50 5.61 9.01 3.01
CA ILE A 50 5.92 10.44 2.89
C ILE A 50 4.92 11.15 1.98
N ARG A 51 4.41 10.47 0.97
CA ARG A 51 3.39 11.02 0.05
C ARG A 51 1.96 10.97 0.60
N GLY A 52 1.80 10.51 1.84
CA GLY A 52 0.48 10.47 2.50
C GLY A 52 -0.26 9.14 2.33
N VAL A 53 0.37 8.12 1.79
CA VAL A 53 -0.23 6.78 1.69
C VAL A 53 -0.18 6.11 3.06
N THR A 54 -1.29 5.50 3.47
CA THR A 54 -1.34 4.70 4.70
C THR A 54 -0.78 3.31 4.40
N ILE A 55 0.14 2.85 5.21
CA ILE A 55 0.78 1.54 5.06
C ILE A 55 0.44 0.66 6.25
N ILE A 56 -0.04 -0.55 5.97
CA ILE A 56 -0.18 -1.60 6.98
C ILE A 56 0.70 -2.76 6.53
N ALA A 57 1.54 -3.28 7.43
CA ALA A 57 2.47 -4.34 7.08
C ALA A 57 2.14 -5.62 7.84
N HIS A 58 2.14 -6.74 7.13
CA HIS A 58 2.18 -8.06 7.74
C HIS A 58 3.64 -8.42 8.07
N PRO A 59 3.91 -9.09 9.20
CA PRO A 59 5.27 -9.50 9.53
C PRO A 59 5.84 -10.57 8.60
N ALA A 60 4.96 -11.29 7.91
CA ALA A 60 5.33 -12.31 6.93
C ALA A 60 4.27 -12.39 5.84
N ASN A 61 4.63 -12.95 4.70
CA ASN A 61 3.68 -13.13 3.59
C ASN A 61 2.53 -14.05 4.00
N ARG A 62 1.31 -13.59 3.80
CA ARG A 62 0.08 -14.34 4.10
C ARG A 62 -0.79 -14.56 2.86
N GLY A 63 -0.39 -13.99 1.72
CA GLY A 63 -1.12 -14.08 0.49
C GLY A 63 -2.07 -12.89 0.26
N LYS A 64 -2.45 -12.72 -1.00
CA LYS A 64 -3.26 -11.60 -1.46
C LYS A 64 -4.62 -11.53 -0.75
N GLY A 65 -5.27 -12.67 -0.53
CA GLY A 65 -6.56 -12.71 0.15
C GLY A 65 -6.48 -12.19 1.58
N ALA A 66 -5.41 -12.54 2.30
CA ALA A 66 -5.20 -12.04 3.66
C ALA A 66 -4.95 -10.53 3.65
N ALA A 67 -4.17 -10.03 2.69
CA ALA A 67 -3.91 -8.60 2.55
C ALA A 67 -5.21 -7.82 2.29
N LEU A 68 -6.07 -8.32 1.44
CA LEU A 68 -7.36 -7.72 1.16
C LEU A 68 -8.26 -7.70 2.41
N ARG A 69 -8.30 -8.79 3.17
CA ARG A 69 -9.05 -8.86 4.43
C ARG A 69 -8.55 -7.84 5.45
N THR A 70 -7.24 -7.72 5.58
CA THR A 70 -6.62 -6.75 6.49
C THR A 70 -7.02 -5.32 6.10
N GLY A 71 -6.93 -4.98 4.83
CA GLY A 71 -7.29 -3.65 4.34
C GLY A 71 -8.77 -3.35 4.52
N LEU A 72 -9.65 -4.31 4.23
CA LEU A 72 -11.09 -4.14 4.41
C LEU A 72 -11.45 -3.95 5.89
N ALA A 73 -10.80 -4.66 6.79
CA ALA A 73 -11.02 -4.50 8.22
C ALA A 73 -10.59 -3.11 8.70
N TRP A 74 -9.48 -2.60 8.18
CA TRP A 74 -9.00 -1.26 8.52
C TRP A 74 -9.96 -0.17 8.00
N ALA A 75 -10.52 -0.38 6.81
CA ALA A 75 -11.35 0.62 6.13
C ALA A 75 -12.78 0.76 6.68
N ARG A 76 -13.18 -0.13 7.58
CA ARG A 76 -14.54 -0.08 8.15
C ARG A 76 -14.87 1.21 8.88
#